data_d697e00a39bd33a41c9650c1632eb68a
#
_entry.id   d697e00a39bd33a41c9650c1632eb68a
#
_cell.length_a   1.000
_cell.length_b   1.000
_cell.length_c   1.000
_cell.angle_alpha   90.00
_cell.angle_beta   90.00
_cell.angle_gamma   90.00
#
_symmetry.space_group_name_H-M   'P 1'
#
loop_
_entity.id
_entity.type
_entity.pdbx_description
1 polymer ?
#
loop_
_entity_poly.entity_id
_entity_poly.type
_entity_poly.pdbx_seq_one_letter_code
_entity_poly.pdbx_strand_id
1 'polypeptide(L)'
;MTRTLVTGAAGFTGRYLTKLLAARGHEVHGLIHHQADELLVNATAVHVADLADHDAIGRVIHAVRPNHVVHLAGIAFVGHVDISEMYRVNIVGTRQLLEGLASLDEVPRSVVLASSANIYGNAREGILDETMLPAPANDYGVSKVAAENIARLYATRLPIVVARPFNYTGRGQAANFLIPKIIKKVRERESSIDLGNLDVARDFSDVRAVVDIYARLLDCPRAIGETYNICSGRAVTLKEILELVLNLTGHRFEVRIDPALVRSDEVRVLAGNSAKLEGDIGQIAHVPLEDTLRWMLED
;
A
#
# COMPACT_ATOMS: atom_id res chain seq x y z
N MET A 1 3.74 -25.50 9.10
CA MET A 1 4.20 -24.30 8.39
C MET A 1 3.00 -23.38 8.24
N THR A 2 3.16 -22.08 8.45
CA THR A 2 2.03 -21.11 8.38
C THR A 2 1.77 -20.74 6.93
N ARG A 3 0.61 -21.09 6.39
CA ARG A 3 0.22 -20.74 5.01
C ARG A 3 -0.31 -19.30 4.97
N THR A 4 0.30 -18.48 4.14
CA THR A 4 -0.09 -17.07 3.99
C THR A 4 -0.45 -16.78 2.56
N LEU A 5 -1.69 -16.34 2.33
CA LEU A 5 -2.17 -15.86 1.04
C LEU A 5 -1.90 -14.36 0.91
N VAL A 6 -1.15 -13.97 -0.11
CA VAL A 6 -0.91 -12.56 -0.45
C VAL A 6 -1.57 -12.27 -1.78
N THR A 7 -2.64 -11.45 -1.77
CA THR A 7 -3.24 -10.98 -3.02
C THR A 7 -2.47 -9.76 -3.55
N GLY A 8 -2.39 -9.61 -4.87
CA GLY A 8 -1.56 -8.58 -5.47
C GLY A 8 -0.06 -8.84 -5.29
N ALA A 9 0.31 -10.12 -5.16
CA ALA A 9 1.67 -10.57 -4.86
C ALA A 9 2.72 -10.09 -5.89
N ALA A 10 2.36 -9.94 -7.18
CA ALA A 10 3.23 -9.42 -8.23
C ALA A 10 3.37 -7.89 -8.21
N GLY A 11 2.52 -7.18 -7.46
CA GLY A 11 2.59 -5.73 -7.32
C GLY A 11 3.82 -5.26 -6.54
N PHE A 12 4.06 -3.95 -6.54
CA PHE A 12 5.19 -3.33 -5.86
C PHE A 12 5.35 -3.82 -4.41
N THR A 13 4.32 -3.65 -3.58
CA THR A 13 4.35 -4.05 -2.16
C THR A 13 4.35 -5.56 -1.99
N GLY A 14 3.59 -6.27 -2.86
CA GLY A 14 3.46 -7.73 -2.80
C GLY A 14 4.80 -8.45 -2.95
N ARG A 15 5.66 -8.00 -3.84
CA ARG A 15 7.01 -8.59 -4.05
C ARG A 15 7.89 -8.47 -2.80
N TYR A 16 7.86 -7.34 -2.11
CA TYR A 16 8.59 -7.16 -0.86
C TYR A 16 8.01 -8.01 0.27
N LEU A 17 6.69 -8.06 0.37
CA LEU A 17 6.02 -8.82 1.42
C LEU A 17 6.22 -10.32 1.23
N THR A 18 6.07 -10.86 0.01
CA THR A 18 6.29 -12.28 -0.26
C THR A 18 7.71 -12.71 0.08
N LYS A 19 8.71 -11.88 -0.28
CA LYS A 19 10.11 -12.11 0.08
C LYS A 19 10.32 -12.13 1.60
N LEU A 20 9.74 -11.18 2.32
CA LEU A 20 9.88 -11.10 3.78
C LEU A 20 9.21 -12.28 4.47
N LEU A 21 7.98 -12.64 4.08
CA LEU A 21 7.24 -13.76 4.67
C LEU A 21 7.93 -15.10 4.42
N ALA A 22 8.45 -15.33 3.22
CA ALA A 22 9.24 -16.52 2.90
C ALA A 22 10.50 -16.60 3.79
N ALA A 23 11.22 -15.48 3.97
CA ALA A 23 12.38 -15.40 4.86
C ALA A 23 12.03 -15.67 6.34
N ARG A 24 10.78 -15.41 6.74
CA ARG A 24 10.24 -15.75 8.07
C ARG A 24 9.68 -17.17 8.17
N GLY A 25 9.84 -17.99 7.13
CA GLY A 25 9.44 -19.40 7.14
C GLY A 25 7.95 -19.65 6.88
N HIS A 26 7.25 -18.67 6.30
CA HIS A 26 5.87 -18.88 5.83
C HIS A 26 5.86 -19.67 4.52
N GLU A 27 4.84 -20.50 4.36
CA GLU A 27 4.44 -21.06 3.07
C GLU A 27 3.61 -19.99 2.35
N VAL A 28 4.24 -19.28 1.39
CA VAL A 28 3.65 -18.09 0.76
C VAL A 28 2.92 -18.46 -0.52
N HIS A 29 1.61 -18.23 -0.56
CA HIS A 29 0.77 -18.36 -1.74
C HIS A 29 0.47 -16.97 -2.31
N GLY A 30 1.00 -16.69 -3.51
CA GLY A 30 0.74 -15.43 -4.21
C GLY A 30 -0.49 -15.52 -5.10
N LEU A 31 -1.47 -14.61 -4.92
CA LEU A 31 -2.58 -14.44 -5.87
C LEU A 31 -2.31 -13.24 -6.75
N ILE A 32 -2.36 -13.46 -8.07
CA ILE A 32 -2.09 -12.46 -9.10
C ILE A 32 -3.21 -12.46 -10.15
N HIS A 33 -3.38 -11.34 -10.87
CA HIS A 33 -4.43 -11.22 -11.89
C HIS A 33 -4.00 -11.81 -13.24
N HIS A 34 -2.75 -11.57 -13.66
CA HIS A 34 -2.20 -12.13 -14.89
C HIS A 34 -0.97 -12.97 -14.58
N GLN A 35 -0.66 -13.92 -15.46
CA GLN A 35 0.57 -14.68 -15.34
C GLN A 35 1.75 -13.71 -15.35
N ALA A 36 2.37 -13.54 -14.17
CA ALA A 36 3.54 -12.71 -14.03
C ALA A 36 4.76 -13.57 -14.36
N ASP A 37 5.66 -12.98 -15.11
CA ASP A 37 6.98 -13.53 -15.31
C ASP A 37 7.70 -13.72 -13.96
N GLU A 38 8.91 -14.24 -13.95
CA GLU A 38 9.82 -14.68 -12.87
C GLU A 38 9.84 -13.89 -11.55
N LEU A 39 9.03 -12.84 -11.39
CA LEU A 39 9.07 -11.87 -10.28
C LEU A 39 8.60 -12.41 -8.91
N LEU A 40 8.06 -13.61 -8.82
CA LEU A 40 7.58 -14.21 -7.57
C LEU A 40 8.43 -15.40 -7.10
N VAL A 41 9.73 -15.32 -7.28
CA VAL A 41 10.71 -16.37 -6.91
C VAL A 41 10.60 -16.82 -5.44
N ASN A 42 10.04 -15.99 -4.57
CA ASN A 42 9.92 -16.28 -3.14
C ASN A 42 8.54 -16.83 -2.73
N ALA A 43 7.60 -16.99 -3.66
CA ALA A 43 6.32 -17.63 -3.37
C ALA A 43 6.45 -19.16 -3.50
N THR A 44 5.87 -19.89 -2.56
CA THR A 44 5.79 -21.36 -2.61
C THR A 44 4.89 -21.81 -3.76
N ALA A 45 3.80 -21.06 -4.00
CA ALA A 45 2.90 -21.26 -5.12
C ALA A 45 2.31 -19.94 -5.60
N VAL A 46 2.00 -19.86 -6.90
CA VAL A 46 1.34 -18.71 -7.53
C VAL A 46 0.00 -19.15 -8.11
N HIS A 47 -1.04 -18.40 -7.78
CA HIS A 47 -2.40 -18.61 -8.26
C HIS A 47 -2.80 -17.43 -9.15
N VAL A 48 -3.39 -17.72 -10.31
CA VAL A 48 -3.87 -16.70 -11.24
C VAL A 48 -5.39 -16.67 -11.20
N ALA A 49 -5.96 -15.54 -10.76
CA ALA A 49 -7.41 -15.33 -10.78
C ALA A 49 -7.74 -13.84 -10.76
N ASP A 50 -8.83 -13.45 -11.43
CA ASP A 50 -9.46 -12.15 -11.26
C ASP A 50 -10.16 -12.11 -9.89
N LEU A 51 -9.86 -11.10 -9.07
CA LEU A 51 -10.51 -10.92 -7.77
C LEU A 51 -12.03 -10.78 -7.86
N ALA A 52 -12.55 -10.26 -8.96
CA ALA A 52 -13.98 -10.11 -9.18
C ALA A 52 -14.65 -11.38 -9.69
N ASP A 53 -13.90 -12.43 -9.99
CA ASP A 53 -14.44 -13.76 -10.33
C ASP A 53 -14.64 -14.59 -9.06
N HIS A 54 -15.90 -14.66 -8.62
CA HIS A 54 -16.29 -15.36 -7.39
C HIS A 54 -15.81 -16.82 -7.35
N ASP A 55 -16.04 -17.56 -8.44
CA ASP A 55 -15.74 -19.00 -8.49
C ASP A 55 -14.24 -19.25 -8.53
N ALA A 56 -13.49 -18.42 -9.28
CA ALA A 56 -12.04 -18.53 -9.33
C ALA A 56 -11.40 -18.24 -7.97
N ILE A 57 -11.85 -17.18 -7.28
CA ILE A 57 -11.36 -16.83 -5.93
C ILE A 57 -11.75 -17.93 -4.93
N GLY A 58 -12.97 -18.43 -4.98
CA GLY A 58 -13.42 -19.55 -4.14
C GLY A 58 -12.52 -20.77 -4.29
N ARG A 59 -12.22 -21.18 -5.54
CA ARG A 59 -11.32 -22.32 -5.82
C ARG A 59 -9.93 -22.12 -5.22
N VAL A 60 -9.34 -20.91 -5.36
CA VAL A 60 -8.02 -20.62 -4.80
C VAL A 60 -8.06 -20.70 -3.27
N ILE A 61 -9.03 -20.06 -2.63
CA ILE A 61 -9.17 -20.04 -1.18
C ILE A 61 -9.33 -21.44 -0.60
N HIS A 62 -10.20 -22.26 -1.19
CA HIS A 62 -10.41 -23.65 -0.74
C HIS A 62 -9.19 -24.55 -1.00
N ALA A 63 -8.41 -24.30 -2.05
CA ALA A 63 -7.18 -25.03 -2.32
C ALA A 63 -6.06 -24.65 -1.34
N VAL A 64 -5.91 -23.36 -1.02
CA VAL A 64 -4.85 -22.84 -0.14
C VAL A 64 -5.18 -23.07 1.33
N ARG A 65 -6.43 -22.83 1.76
CA ARG A 65 -6.86 -22.81 3.18
C ARG A 65 -5.88 -22.00 4.03
N PRO A 66 -5.74 -20.68 3.79
CA PRO A 66 -4.70 -19.86 4.39
C PRO A 66 -4.92 -19.70 5.90
N ASN A 67 -3.82 -19.73 6.67
CA ASN A 67 -3.84 -19.36 8.08
C ASN A 67 -3.81 -17.83 8.24
N HIS A 68 -3.12 -17.14 7.33
CA HIS A 68 -3.02 -15.69 7.28
C HIS A 68 -3.32 -15.17 5.86
N VAL A 69 -3.88 -13.97 5.77
CA VAL A 69 -4.13 -13.31 4.49
C VAL A 69 -3.65 -11.87 4.55
N VAL A 70 -2.95 -11.41 3.51
CA VAL A 70 -2.69 -9.98 3.30
C VAL A 70 -3.29 -9.57 1.96
N HIS A 71 -4.31 -8.74 2.03
CA HIS A 71 -5.03 -8.26 0.85
C HIS A 71 -4.43 -6.95 0.35
N LEU A 72 -3.48 -7.04 -0.60
CA LEU A 72 -2.83 -5.90 -1.25
C LEU A 72 -3.38 -5.62 -2.65
N ALA A 73 -4.09 -6.58 -3.25
CA ALA A 73 -4.61 -6.41 -4.59
C ALA A 73 -5.59 -5.25 -4.65
N GLY A 74 -5.41 -4.42 -5.67
CA GLY A 74 -6.24 -3.26 -5.92
C GLY A 74 -5.55 -2.29 -6.86
N ILE A 75 -6.32 -1.46 -7.54
CA ILE A 75 -5.82 -0.37 -8.37
C ILE A 75 -5.55 0.81 -7.44
N ALA A 76 -4.26 1.14 -7.26
CA ALA A 76 -3.79 2.14 -6.28
C ALA A 76 -3.45 3.51 -6.92
N PHE A 77 -3.37 3.60 -8.25
CA PHE A 77 -3.04 4.85 -8.92
C PHE A 77 -4.26 5.75 -9.01
N VAL A 78 -4.21 6.90 -8.33
CA VAL A 78 -5.32 7.88 -8.27
C VAL A 78 -5.69 8.44 -9.65
N GLY A 79 -4.75 8.48 -10.60
CA GLY A 79 -4.97 8.90 -12.00
C GLY A 79 -5.39 7.77 -12.92
N HIS A 80 -5.91 6.65 -12.41
CA HIS A 80 -6.42 5.55 -13.24
C HIS A 80 -7.63 6.01 -14.06
N VAL A 81 -7.63 5.69 -15.35
CA VAL A 81 -8.63 6.22 -16.29
C VAL A 81 -9.95 5.45 -16.21
N ASP A 82 -9.88 4.12 -16.01
CA ASP A 82 -11.08 3.28 -15.88
C ASP A 82 -11.54 3.17 -14.42
N ILE A 83 -12.41 4.11 -14.04
CA ILE A 83 -12.99 4.16 -12.69
C ILE A 83 -13.87 2.95 -12.41
N SER A 84 -14.58 2.43 -13.43
CA SER A 84 -15.43 1.24 -13.27
C SER A 84 -14.59 0.01 -12.93
N GLU A 85 -13.45 -0.16 -13.58
CA GLU A 85 -12.51 -1.23 -13.27
C GLU A 85 -11.93 -1.07 -11.85
N MET A 86 -11.57 0.16 -11.45
CA MET A 86 -11.11 0.44 -10.09
C MET A 86 -12.14 0.01 -9.04
N TYR A 87 -13.41 0.37 -9.22
CA TYR A 87 -14.46 -0.04 -8.29
C TYR A 87 -14.71 -1.54 -8.33
N ARG A 88 -14.71 -2.16 -9.50
CA ARG A 88 -14.86 -3.60 -9.66
C ARG A 88 -13.77 -4.36 -8.90
N VAL A 89 -12.50 -3.98 -9.09
CA VAL A 89 -11.37 -4.65 -8.43
C VAL A 89 -11.33 -4.33 -6.94
N ASN A 90 -11.41 -3.04 -6.56
CA ASN A 90 -11.18 -2.64 -5.17
C ASN A 90 -12.37 -2.95 -4.26
N ILE A 91 -13.60 -2.93 -4.77
CA ILE A 91 -14.83 -3.11 -3.98
C ILE A 91 -15.34 -4.54 -4.14
N VAL A 92 -15.71 -4.92 -5.39
CA VAL A 92 -16.29 -6.26 -5.63
C VAL A 92 -15.24 -7.33 -5.35
N GLY A 93 -14.01 -7.15 -5.80
CA GLY A 93 -12.91 -8.09 -5.54
C GLY A 93 -12.62 -8.28 -4.05
N THR A 94 -12.61 -7.20 -3.25
CA THR A 94 -12.48 -7.29 -1.79
C THR A 94 -13.64 -8.09 -1.19
N ARG A 95 -14.89 -7.83 -1.63
CA ARG A 95 -16.05 -8.57 -1.15
C ARG A 95 -15.96 -10.06 -1.46
N GLN A 96 -15.59 -10.43 -2.69
CA GLN A 96 -15.45 -11.83 -3.11
C GLN A 96 -14.39 -12.57 -2.29
N LEU A 97 -13.24 -11.93 -2.05
CA LEU A 97 -12.20 -12.49 -1.20
C LEU A 97 -12.72 -12.77 0.21
N LEU A 98 -13.36 -11.79 0.85
CA LEU A 98 -13.86 -11.93 2.22
C LEU A 98 -14.99 -12.96 2.32
N GLU A 99 -15.88 -13.03 1.33
CA GLU A 99 -16.93 -14.03 1.25
C GLU A 99 -16.35 -15.44 1.15
N GLY A 100 -15.38 -15.64 0.26
CA GLY A 100 -14.68 -16.92 0.13
C GLY A 100 -13.93 -17.33 1.40
N LEU A 101 -13.24 -16.41 2.06
CA LEU A 101 -12.56 -16.70 3.33
C LEU A 101 -13.56 -17.07 4.45
N ALA A 102 -14.70 -16.40 4.49
CA ALA A 102 -15.74 -16.66 5.47
C ALA A 102 -16.53 -17.95 5.21
N SER A 103 -16.39 -18.56 4.04
CA SER A 103 -17.00 -19.87 3.70
C SER A 103 -16.15 -21.07 4.11
N LEU A 104 -14.91 -20.85 4.57
CA LEU A 104 -14.05 -21.95 5.05
C LEU A 104 -14.55 -22.49 6.39
N ASP A 105 -14.44 -23.79 6.61
CA ASP A 105 -14.71 -24.44 7.90
C ASP A 105 -13.78 -23.89 9.00
N GLU A 106 -12.50 -23.67 8.64
CA GLU A 106 -11.50 -23.02 9.48
C GLU A 106 -11.08 -21.70 8.83
N VAL A 107 -11.59 -20.59 9.36
CA VAL A 107 -11.23 -19.25 8.88
C VAL A 107 -9.78 -18.90 9.21
N PRO A 108 -9.13 -17.99 8.47
CA PRO A 108 -7.80 -17.49 8.79
C PRO A 108 -7.70 -16.95 10.23
N ARG A 109 -6.50 -16.98 10.80
CA ARG A 109 -6.22 -16.38 12.13
C ARG A 109 -6.09 -14.86 12.07
N SER A 110 -5.75 -14.32 10.92
CA SER A 110 -5.66 -12.87 10.67
C SER A 110 -5.81 -12.57 9.18
N VAL A 111 -6.56 -11.51 8.87
CA VAL A 111 -6.75 -10.95 7.52
C VAL A 111 -6.37 -9.46 7.56
N VAL A 112 -5.20 -9.12 7.06
CA VAL A 112 -4.78 -7.70 6.93
C VAL A 112 -5.28 -7.14 5.60
N LEU A 113 -6.18 -6.15 5.68
CA LEU A 113 -6.72 -5.42 4.55
C LEU A 113 -5.95 -4.12 4.33
N ALA A 114 -5.28 -3.97 3.20
CA ALA A 114 -4.65 -2.72 2.82
C ALA A 114 -5.68 -1.69 2.32
N SER A 115 -6.01 -0.73 3.19
CA SER A 115 -6.72 0.50 2.86
C SER A 115 -5.73 1.59 2.40
N SER A 116 -5.97 2.84 2.70
CA SER A 116 -5.09 3.97 2.36
C SER A 116 -5.40 5.21 3.19
N ALA A 117 -4.41 6.07 3.45
CA ALA A 117 -4.63 7.41 3.99
C ALA A 117 -5.43 8.33 3.03
N ASN A 118 -5.59 7.98 1.76
CA ASN A 118 -6.46 8.73 0.83
C ASN A 118 -7.94 8.77 1.27
N ILE A 119 -8.36 7.90 2.18
CA ILE A 119 -9.71 7.96 2.77
C ILE A 119 -9.96 9.24 3.55
N TYR A 120 -8.92 9.85 4.12
CA TYR A 120 -9.05 11.10 4.88
C TYR A 120 -9.30 12.32 3.99
N GLY A 121 -8.98 12.21 2.70
CA GLY A 121 -9.22 13.25 1.68
C GLY A 121 -8.37 14.50 1.89
N ASN A 122 -8.89 15.62 1.41
CA ASN A 122 -8.21 16.92 1.40
C ASN A 122 -8.82 17.92 2.39
N ALA A 123 -9.82 17.52 3.18
CA ALA A 123 -10.57 18.44 4.04
C ALA A 123 -9.86 18.77 5.36
N ARG A 124 -8.75 18.12 5.68
CA ARG A 124 -8.06 18.26 6.97
C ARG A 124 -6.56 18.38 6.78
N GLU A 125 -5.96 19.33 7.47
CA GLU A 125 -4.51 19.53 7.54
C GLU A 125 -3.95 18.99 8.88
N GLY A 126 -2.67 18.64 8.88
CA GLY A 126 -1.93 18.28 10.08
C GLY A 126 -1.70 16.78 10.25
N ILE A 127 -1.63 16.35 11.50
CA ILE A 127 -1.38 14.95 11.87
C ILE A 127 -2.70 14.23 12.01
N LEU A 128 -2.91 13.21 11.18
CA LEU A 128 -4.14 12.43 11.11
C LEU A 128 -4.04 11.16 11.96
N ASP A 129 -5.07 10.89 12.74
CA ASP A 129 -5.22 9.65 13.48
C ASP A 129 -6.45 8.84 13.02
N GLU A 130 -6.59 7.64 13.53
CA GLU A 130 -7.63 6.68 13.12
C GLU A 130 -9.03 7.05 13.59
N THR A 131 -9.18 8.01 14.51
CA THR A 131 -10.49 8.51 14.99
C THR A 131 -11.14 9.46 13.99
N MET A 132 -10.37 9.96 13.04
CA MET A 132 -10.88 10.87 12.03
C MET A 132 -11.79 10.16 11.03
N LEU A 133 -12.95 10.77 10.78
CA LEU A 133 -13.91 10.25 9.83
C LEU A 133 -13.37 10.35 8.40
N PRO A 134 -13.58 9.32 7.57
CA PRO A 134 -13.26 9.37 6.15
C PRO A 134 -13.97 10.51 5.43
N ALA A 135 -13.24 11.22 4.56
CA ALA A 135 -13.74 12.29 3.70
C ALA A 135 -12.99 12.26 2.35
N PRO A 136 -13.07 11.14 1.59
CA PRO A 136 -12.27 10.93 0.40
C PRO A 136 -12.51 12.00 -0.67
N ALA A 137 -11.44 12.44 -1.34
CA ALA A 137 -11.47 13.49 -2.37
C ALA A 137 -11.29 12.94 -3.79
N ASN A 138 -11.23 11.61 -3.96
CA ASN A 138 -11.08 10.95 -5.25
C ASN A 138 -11.66 9.54 -5.23
N ASP A 139 -11.89 8.95 -6.42
CA ASP A 139 -12.50 7.63 -6.57
C ASP A 139 -11.68 6.52 -5.89
N TYR A 140 -10.35 6.61 -5.89
CA TYR A 140 -9.51 5.67 -5.17
C TYR A 140 -9.80 5.69 -3.66
N GLY A 141 -9.85 6.87 -3.05
CA GLY A 141 -10.22 7.03 -1.64
C GLY A 141 -11.63 6.48 -1.36
N VAL A 142 -12.61 6.80 -2.23
CA VAL A 142 -13.98 6.27 -2.13
C VAL A 142 -13.97 4.75 -2.18
N SER A 143 -13.23 4.14 -3.11
CA SER A 143 -13.14 2.68 -3.23
C SER A 143 -12.55 2.03 -1.97
N LYS A 144 -11.57 2.69 -1.31
CA LYS A 144 -10.97 2.19 -0.06
C LYS A 144 -11.92 2.34 1.14
N VAL A 145 -12.66 3.44 1.22
CA VAL A 145 -13.76 3.57 2.24
C VAL A 145 -14.80 2.47 2.05
N ALA A 146 -15.20 2.18 0.81
CA ALA A 146 -16.15 1.11 0.53
C ALA A 146 -15.58 -0.26 0.94
N ALA A 147 -14.29 -0.54 0.65
CA ALA A 147 -13.62 -1.78 1.06
C ALA A 147 -13.57 -1.93 2.60
N GLU A 148 -13.27 -0.86 3.35
CA GLU A 148 -13.33 -0.87 4.82
C GLU A 148 -14.73 -1.15 5.34
N ASN A 149 -15.76 -0.56 4.73
CA ASN A 149 -17.15 -0.81 5.12
C ASN A 149 -17.58 -2.27 4.83
N ILE A 150 -17.13 -2.83 3.70
CA ILE A 150 -17.34 -4.26 3.40
C ILE A 150 -16.63 -5.12 4.47
N ALA A 151 -15.40 -4.81 4.84
CA ALA A 151 -14.68 -5.54 5.88
C ALA A 151 -15.46 -5.57 7.20
N ARG A 152 -16.11 -4.46 7.58
CA ARG A 152 -16.99 -4.41 8.78
C ARG A 152 -18.16 -5.37 8.72
N LEU A 153 -18.73 -5.64 7.52
CA LEU A 153 -19.82 -6.63 7.38
C LEU A 153 -19.35 -8.06 7.69
N TYR A 154 -18.05 -8.34 7.58
CA TYR A 154 -17.45 -9.64 7.87
C TYR A 154 -16.75 -9.72 9.24
N ALA A 155 -16.71 -8.64 10.02
CA ALA A 155 -15.94 -8.55 11.27
C ALA A 155 -16.36 -9.58 12.36
N THR A 156 -17.62 -10.06 12.32
CA THR A 156 -18.08 -11.13 13.23
C THR A 156 -17.68 -12.54 12.77
N ARG A 157 -17.22 -12.67 11.53
CA ARG A 157 -16.88 -13.96 10.90
C ARG A 157 -15.39 -14.10 10.61
N LEU A 158 -14.69 -12.99 10.42
CA LEU A 158 -13.28 -12.95 10.03
C LEU A 158 -12.48 -12.01 10.95
N PRO A 159 -11.28 -12.41 11.38
CA PRO A 159 -10.39 -11.59 12.20
C PRO A 159 -9.65 -10.56 11.31
N ILE A 160 -10.33 -9.47 10.96
CA ILE A 160 -9.83 -8.47 10.03
C ILE A 160 -9.08 -7.36 10.77
N VAL A 161 -7.93 -6.98 10.21
CA VAL A 161 -7.15 -5.79 10.57
C VAL A 161 -7.14 -4.84 9.38
N VAL A 162 -7.51 -3.58 9.58
CA VAL A 162 -7.46 -2.57 8.53
C VAL A 162 -6.17 -1.76 8.65
N ALA A 163 -5.39 -1.70 7.60
CA ALA A 163 -4.16 -0.92 7.53
C ALA A 163 -4.32 0.26 6.55
N ARG A 164 -4.06 1.47 7.01
CA ARG A 164 -4.14 2.73 6.24
C ARG A 164 -2.73 3.28 5.99
N PRO A 165 -1.98 2.76 5.02
CA PRO A 165 -0.67 3.32 4.70
C PRO A 165 -0.82 4.74 4.16
N PHE A 166 0.09 5.61 4.61
CA PHE A 166 0.41 6.89 4.00
C PHE A 166 1.26 6.66 2.75
N ASN A 167 1.91 7.70 2.20
CA ASN A 167 2.74 7.43 1.04
C ASN A 167 3.95 6.59 1.45
N TYR A 168 4.36 5.70 0.58
CA TYR A 168 5.60 4.95 0.73
C TYR A 168 6.23 4.69 -0.63
N THR A 169 7.53 4.48 -0.63
CA THR A 169 8.31 4.32 -1.87
C THR A 169 9.44 3.31 -1.70
N GLY A 170 10.07 2.95 -2.81
CA GLY A 170 11.20 2.03 -2.86
C GLY A 170 11.51 1.58 -4.29
N ARG A 171 12.54 0.76 -4.45
CA ARG A 171 12.92 0.20 -5.75
C ARG A 171 11.80 -0.59 -6.38
N GLY A 172 11.64 -0.46 -7.70
CA GLY A 172 10.63 -1.18 -8.47
C GLY A 172 9.20 -0.63 -8.34
N GLN A 173 9.01 0.52 -7.70
CA GLN A 173 7.74 1.25 -7.78
C GLN A 173 7.60 1.92 -9.15
N ALA A 174 6.39 1.89 -9.71
CA ALA A 174 6.13 2.41 -11.05
C ALA A 174 6.42 3.92 -11.16
N ALA A 175 6.99 4.35 -12.29
CA ALA A 175 7.43 5.73 -12.53
C ALA A 175 6.31 6.76 -12.70
N ASN A 176 5.05 6.35 -12.63
CA ASN A 176 3.89 7.25 -12.55
C ASN A 176 3.66 7.80 -11.13
N PHE A 177 4.34 7.27 -10.10
CA PHE A 177 4.36 7.84 -8.76
C PHE A 177 5.45 8.90 -8.61
N LEU A 178 5.26 9.85 -7.70
CA LEU A 178 6.09 11.05 -7.56
C LEU A 178 7.59 10.74 -7.38
N ILE A 179 7.95 10.02 -6.33
CA ILE A 179 9.38 9.74 -6.03
C ILE A 179 10.03 8.90 -7.12
N PRO A 180 9.46 7.77 -7.58
CA PRO A 180 10.03 7.03 -8.70
C PRO A 180 10.17 7.85 -9.99
N LYS A 181 9.23 8.76 -10.29
CA LYS A 181 9.33 9.69 -11.42
C LYS A 181 10.59 10.58 -11.30
N ILE A 182 10.82 11.16 -10.11
CA ILE A 182 12.00 11.99 -9.84
C ILE A 182 13.28 11.17 -9.98
N ILE A 183 13.35 10.00 -9.33
CA ILE A 183 14.51 9.10 -9.38
C ILE A 183 14.85 8.71 -10.82
N LYS A 184 13.84 8.31 -11.61
CA LYS A 184 14.02 7.95 -13.02
C LYS A 184 14.64 9.10 -13.80
N LYS A 185 14.07 10.32 -13.71
CA LYS A 185 14.55 11.51 -14.43
C LYS A 185 15.99 11.88 -14.04
N VAL A 186 16.34 11.77 -12.78
CA VAL A 186 17.69 12.04 -12.29
C VAL A 186 18.71 10.98 -12.77
N ARG A 187 18.33 9.71 -12.81
CA ARG A 187 19.16 8.62 -13.34
C ARG A 187 19.40 8.78 -14.85
N GLU A 188 18.38 9.20 -15.59
CA GLU A 188 18.45 9.51 -17.02
C GLU A 188 19.18 10.83 -17.30
N ARG A 189 19.62 11.56 -16.27
CA ARG A 189 20.29 12.86 -16.36
C ARG A 189 19.50 13.90 -17.14
N GLU A 190 18.18 13.85 -17.03
CA GLU A 190 17.31 14.83 -17.68
C GLU A 190 17.54 16.25 -17.15
N SER A 191 17.48 17.23 -18.05
CA SER A 191 17.72 18.63 -17.70
C SER A 191 16.55 19.32 -17.01
N SER A 192 15.34 18.71 -17.07
CA SER A 192 14.13 19.26 -16.44
C SER A 192 13.16 18.18 -16.01
N ILE A 193 12.35 18.53 -15.00
CA ILE A 193 11.26 17.68 -14.48
C ILE A 193 9.98 18.50 -14.39
N ASP A 194 8.89 17.97 -14.98
CA ASP A 194 7.57 18.58 -14.87
C ASP A 194 6.84 18.02 -13.65
N LEU A 195 6.46 18.90 -12.72
CA LEU A 195 5.79 18.58 -11.46
C LEU A 195 4.55 19.46 -11.28
N GLY A 196 3.67 19.07 -10.36
CA GLY A 196 2.51 19.86 -9.94
C GLY A 196 2.84 20.82 -8.79
N ASN A 197 2.00 20.80 -7.74
CA ASN A 197 2.13 21.65 -6.57
C ASN A 197 3.44 21.36 -5.81
N LEU A 198 4.30 22.36 -5.66
CA LEU A 198 5.58 22.24 -4.94
C LEU A 198 5.44 22.48 -3.43
N ASP A 199 4.42 23.23 -3.01
CA ASP A 199 4.19 23.63 -1.62
C ASP A 199 3.38 22.60 -0.81
N VAL A 200 3.49 21.34 -1.19
CA VAL A 200 2.80 20.24 -0.49
C VAL A 200 3.81 19.39 0.27
N ALA A 201 3.44 18.99 1.47
CA ALA A 201 4.21 18.07 2.29
C ALA A 201 3.43 16.77 2.54
N ARG A 202 4.10 15.64 2.39
CA ARG A 202 3.52 14.30 2.56
C ARG A 202 4.40 13.45 3.46
N ASP A 203 3.75 12.55 4.18
CA ASP A 203 4.41 11.52 4.94
C ASP A 203 4.84 10.39 4.00
N PHE A 204 6.13 10.08 4.01
CA PHE A 204 6.71 9.00 3.20
C PHE A 204 7.40 7.98 4.07
N SER A 205 7.06 6.72 3.86
CA SER A 205 7.71 5.57 4.48
C SER A 205 8.53 4.78 3.45
N ASP A 206 9.45 3.98 3.95
CA ASP A 206 10.14 2.96 3.14
C ASP A 206 9.26 1.72 3.00
N VAL A 207 9.17 1.15 1.80
CA VAL A 207 8.39 -0.07 1.54
C VAL A 207 8.81 -1.23 2.43
N ARG A 208 10.11 -1.33 2.79
CA ARG A 208 10.64 -2.39 3.66
C ARG A 208 10.06 -2.29 5.07
N ALA A 209 9.90 -1.08 5.60
CA ALA A 209 9.24 -0.85 6.88
C ALA A 209 7.74 -1.16 6.80
N VAL A 210 7.07 -0.77 5.72
CA VAL A 210 5.63 -1.04 5.52
C VAL A 210 5.34 -2.54 5.49
N VAL A 211 6.12 -3.34 4.76
CA VAL A 211 5.89 -4.79 4.71
C VAL A 211 6.25 -5.50 6.02
N ASP A 212 7.21 -4.98 6.79
CA ASP A 212 7.49 -5.46 8.15
C ASP A 212 6.28 -5.27 9.07
N ILE A 213 5.65 -4.10 9.00
CA ILE A 213 4.43 -3.80 9.75
C ILE A 213 3.30 -4.75 9.35
N TYR A 214 3.06 -4.98 8.05
CA TYR A 214 2.05 -5.95 7.60
C TYR A 214 2.31 -7.35 8.17
N ALA A 215 3.56 -7.81 8.13
CA ALA A 215 3.92 -9.11 8.66
C ALA A 215 3.74 -9.20 10.19
N ARG A 216 4.03 -8.13 10.94
CA ARG A 216 3.83 -8.08 12.40
C ARG A 216 2.34 -8.01 12.77
N LEU A 217 1.51 -7.33 11.97
CA LEU A 217 0.06 -7.29 12.18
C LEU A 217 -0.60 -8.67 12.01
N LEU A 218 -0.05 -9.56 11.17
CA LEU A 218 -0.54 -10.93 11.04
C LEU A 218 -0.43 -11.72 12.34
N ASP A 219 0.61 -11.46 13.13
CA ASP A 219 0.92 -12.17 14.38
C ASP A 219 0.49 -11.41 15.64
N CYS A 220 -0.29 -10.32 15.50
CA CYS A 220 -0.75 -9.47 16.60
C CYS A 220 -2.24 -9.71 16.91
N PRO A 221 -2.61 -10.50 17.94
CA PRO A 221 -4.02 -10.73 18.29
C PRO A 221 -4.77 -9.46 18.71
N ARG A 222 -4.08 -8.45 19.28
CA ARG A 222 -4.67 -7.17 19.66
C ARG A 222 -5.10 -6.33 18.46
N ALA A 223 -4.52 -6.60 17.29
CA ALA A 223 -4.82 -5.88 16.07
C ALA A 223 -6.17 -6.30 15.43
N ILE A 224 -6.72 -7.45 15.84
CA ILE A 224 -7.97 -7.96 15.26
C ILE A 224 -9.13 -7.03 15.57
N GLY A 225 -9.85 -6.61 14.53
CA GLY A 225 -10.97 -5.66 14.62
C GLY A 225 -10.53 -4.19 14.60
N GLU A 226 -9.22 -3.93 14.62
CA GLU A 226 -8.66 -2.59 14.71
C GLU A 226 -8.26 -2.01 13.35
N THR A 227 -8.10 -0.69 13.34
CA THR A 227 -7.59 0.08 12.19
C THR A 227 -6.32 0.79 12.60
N TYR A 228 -5.31 0.79 11.73
CA TYR A 228 -4.01 1.42 11.98
C TYR A 228 -3.55 2.28 10.82
N ASN A 229 -3.07 3.48 11.14
CA ASN A 229 -2.26 4.27 10.23
C ASN A 229 -0.84 3.68 10.15
N ILE A 230 -0.34 3.51 8.92
CA ILE A 230 1.05 3.13 8.66
C ILE A 230 1.73 4.36 8.07
N CYS A 231 2.58 5.01 8.85
CA CYS A 231 3.19 6.29 8.52
C CYS A 231 4.53 6.47 9.23
N SER A 232 5.31 7.45 8.76
CA SER A 232 6.56 7.85 9.43
C SER A 232 6.35 8.89 10.53
N GLY A 233 5.19 9.55 10.56
CA GLY A 233 4.87 10.66 11.46
C GLY A 233 5.45 11.99 11.02
N ARG A 234 6.20 12.05 9.91
CA ARG A 234 6.87 13.24 9.39
C ARG A 234 6.42 13.59 7.98
N ALA A 235 5.86 14.78 7.82
CA ALA A 235 5.62 15.33 6.49
C ALA A 235 6.93 15.90 5.91
N VAL A 236 7.21 15.58 4.64
CA VAL A 236 8.35 16.09 3.87
C VAL A 236 7.81 16.83 2.66
N THR A 237 8.29 18.04 2.44
CA THR A 237 7.89 18.86 1.29
C THR A 237 8.52 18.32 0.01
N LEU A 238 7.87 18.61 -1.13
CA LEU A 238 8.45 18.26 -2.43
C LEU A 238 9.80 18.96 -2.65
N LYS A 239 9.95 20.19 -2.14
CA LYS A 239 11.22 20.93 -2.18
C LYS A 239 12.32 20.19 -1.41
N GLU A 240 12.06 19.73 -0.19
CA GLU A 240 13.03 18.92 0.59
C GLU A 240 13.43 17.64 -0.15
N ILE A 241 12.47 16.96 -0.79
CA ILE A 241 12.77 15.75 -1.60
C ILE A 241 13.74 16.09 -2.75
N LEU A 242 13.49 17.18 -3.47
CA LEU A 242 14.34 17.62 -4.57
C LEU A 242 15.75 18.02 -4.09
N GLU A 243 15.85 18.70 -2.93
CA GLU A 243 17.12 19.04 -2.30
C GLU A 243 17.89 17.79 -1.86
N LEU A 244 17.22 16.79 -1.27
CA LEU A 244 17.84 15.50 -0.92
C LEU A 244 18.41 14.80 -2.16
N VAL A 245 17.64 14.73 -3.24
CA VAL A 245 18.08 14.09 -4.48
C VAL A 245 19.25 14.85 -5.11
N LEU A 246 19.22 16.20 -5.10
CA LEU A 246 20.33 17.02 -5.57
C LEU A 246 21.61 16.76 -4.75
N ASN A 247 21.50 16.69 -3.43
CA ASN A 247 22.64 16.45 -2.54
C ASN A 247 23.23 15.04 -2.75
N LEU A 248 22.38 14.04 -2.97
CA LEU A 248 22.81 12.67 -3.19
C LEU A 248 23.50 12.44 -4.55
N THR A 249 23.11 13.19 -5.58
CA THR A 249 23.55 12.93 -6.97
C THR A 249 24.44 14.01 -7.57
N GLY A 250 24.42 15.21 -7.01
CA GLY A 250 25.08 16.40 -7.60
C GLY A 250 24.41 16.85 -8.92
N HIS A 251 23.36 16.18 -9.38
CA HIS A 251 22.70 16.48 -10.64
C HIS A 251 21.69 17.61 -10.47
N ARG A 252 21.91 18.72 -11.19
CA ARG A 252 21.02 19.88 -11.24
C ARG A 252 20.05 19.74 -12.42
N PHE A 253 18.79 20.00 -12.17
CA PHE A 253 17.72 20.02 -13.18
C PHE A 253 16.76 21.18 -12.91
N GLU A 254 16.11 21.63 -13.95
CA GLU A 254 15.05 22.64 -13.86
C GLU A 254 13.74 21.96 -13.42
N VAL A 255 13.07 22.54 -12.43
CA VAL A 255 11.71 22.13 -12.05
C VAL A 255 10.72 23.02 -12.77
N ARG A 256 9.87 22.44 -13.60
CA ARG A 256 8.80 23.12 -14.32
C ARG A 256 7.47 22.78 -13.69
N ILE A 257 6.64 23.77 -13.46
CA ILE A 257 5.27 23.55 -12.99
C ILE A 257 4.39 23.27 -14.22
N ASP A 258 3.88 22.05 -14.31
CA ASP A 258 2.90 21.68 -15.32
C ASP A 258 1.49 21.95 -14.76
N PRO A 259 0.72 22.90 -15.35
CA PRO A 259 -0.63 23.21 -14.91
C PRO A 259 -1.58 22.00 -14.92
N ALA A 260 -1.35 21.01 -15.79
CA ALA A 260 -2.13 19.79 -15.86
C ALA A 260 -1.91 18.86 -14.64
N LEU A 261 -0.79 19.03 -13.91
CA LEU A 261 -0.47 18.29 -12.71
C LEU A 261 -0.81 19.07 -11.42
N VAL A 262 -1.21 20.33 -11.52
CA VAL A 262 -1.62 21.17 -10.38
C VAL A 262 -3.05 20.80 -9.96
N ARG A 263 -3.24 20.51 -8.68
CA ARG A 263 -4.55 20.25 -8.08
C ARG A 263 -4.98 21.45 -7.25
N SER A 264 -6.18 22.00 -7.52
CA SER A 264 -6.70 23.20 -6.85
C SER A 264 -6.97 23.01 -5.35
N ASP A 265 -7.39 21.80 -4.98
CA ASP A 265 -7.88 21.51 -3.62
C ASP A 265 -6.93 20.56 -2.85
N GLU A 266 -5.62 20.68 -3.12
CA GLU A 266 -4.64 19.80 -2.51
C GLU A 266 -4.28 20.27 -1.09
N VAL A 267 -4.40 19.37 -0.11
CA VAL A 267 -3.96 19.63 1.28
C VAL A 267 -2.47 19.93 1.32
N ARG A 268 -2.10 21.02 2.01
CA ARG A 268 -0.69 21.45 2.07
C ARG A 268 0.18 20.48 2.88
N VAL A 269 -0.29 20.04 4.04
CA VAL A 269 0.50 19.16 4.93
C VAL A 269 -0.36 17.97 5.36
N LEU A 270 0.15 16.76 5.11
CA LEU A 270 -0.51 15.53 5.46
C LEU A 270 0.49 14.52 6.05
N ALA A 271 0.41 14.32 7.36
CA ALA A 271 1.19 13.31 8.10
C ALA A 271 0.26 12.44 8.94
N GLY A 272 0.70 11.22 9.22
CA GLY A 272 -0.05 10.30 10.07
C GLY A 272 0.48 10.24 11.50
N ASN A 273 -0.36 9.73 12.41
CA ASN A 273 0.04 9.34 13.75
C ASN A 273 0.13 7.81 13.82
N SER A 274 1.30 7.27 14.16
CA SER A 274 1.56 5.83 14.30
C SER A 274 1.46 5.33 15.75
N ALA A 275 1.15 6.19 16.72
CA ALA A 275 1.21 5.84 18.15
C ALA A 275 0.33 4.64 18.52
N LYS A 276 -0.87 4.52 17.93
CA LYS A 276 -1.75 3.37 18.12
C LYS A 276 -1.09 2.08 17.62
N LEU A 277 -0.55 2.11 16.42
CA LEU A 277 0.16 0.99 15.81
C LEU A 277 1.33 0.53 16.70
N GLU A 278 2.19 1.48 17.11
CA GLU A 278 3.35 1.20 17.96
C GLU A 278 2.98 0.68 19.34
N GLY A 279 1.83 1.11 19.88
CA GLY A 279 1.30 0.61 21.14
C GLY A 279 0.98 -0.88 21.11
N ASP A 280 0.54 -1.41 19.96
CA ASP A 280 0.11 -2.80 19.82
C ASP A 280 1.19 -3.72 19.25
N ILE A 281 1.95 -3.27 18.25
CA ILE A 281 3.00 -4.10 17.63
C ILE A 281 4.42 -3.75 18.12
N GLY A 282 4.57 -2.76 19.03
CA GLY A 282 5.85 -2.25 19.50
C GLY A 282 6.53 -1.35 18.45
N GLN A 283 7.69 -0.82 18.80
CA GLN A 283 8.43 0.15 18.00
C GLN A 283 8.62 -0.30 16.54
N ILE A 284 8.32 0.59 15.61
CA ILE A 284 8.53 0.38 14.17
C ILE A 284 9.86 0.98 13.71
N ALA A 285 10.47 0.34 12.71
CA ALA A 285 11.71 0.85 12.14
C ALA A 285 11.41 2.05 11.23
N HIS A 286 11.86 3.24 11.62
CA HIS A 286 11.80 4.42 10.79
C HIS A 286 13.07 4.50 9.92
N VAL A 287 12.94 4.15 8.65
CA VAL A 287 14.01 4.34 7.66
C VAL A 287 13.97 5.78 7.18
N PRO A 288 15.04 6.58 7.36
CA PRO A 288 15.09 7.95 6.87
C PRO A 288 14.83 7.99 5.35
N LEU A 289 14.07 8.99 4.89
CA LEU A 289 13.75 9.12 3.46
C LEU A 289 15.03 9.27 2.62
N GLU A 290 16.06 9.93 3.12
CA GLU A 290 17.36 10.04 2.46
C GLU A 290 17.98 8.67 2.16
N ASP A 291 17.93 7.73 3.12
CA ASP A 291 18.46 6.39 2.94
C ASP A 291 17.64 5.58 1.93
N THR A 292 16.33 5.78 1.91
CA THR A 292 15.44 5.20 0.90
C THR A 292 15.76 5.74 -0.50
N LEU A 293 15.94 7.06 -0.63
CA LEU A 293 16.29 7.70 -1.91
C LEU A 293 17.67 7.24 -2.39
N ARG A 294 18.68 7.21 -1.49
CA ARG A 294 20.02 6.70 -1.81
C ARG A 294 19.94 5.26 -2.34
N TRP A 295 19.24 4.40 -1.62
CA TRP A 295 19.02 3.03 -2.05
C TRP A 295 18.33 2.95 -3.41
N MET A 296 17.31 3.77 -3.70
CA MET A 296 16.64 3.81 -4.99
C MET A 296 17.55 4.31 -6.13
N LEU A 297 18.53 5.17 -5.84
CA LEU A 297 19.47 5.70 -6.83
C LEU A 297 20.58 4.69 -7.21
N GLU A 298 20.89 3.73 -6.36
CA GLU A 298 21.94 2.70 -6.56
C GLU A 298 21.49 1.54 -7.48
N ASP A 299 20.24 1.53 -7.93
CA ASP A 299 19.64 0.41 -8.71
C ASP A 299 20.04 0.38 -10.18
#